data_635aa8f87ba5d4205659d8654f9bd787
#
_entry.id   635aa8f87ba5d4205659d8654f9bd787
#
_cell.length_a   1.000
_cell.length_b   1.000
_cell.length_c   1.000
_cell.angle_alpha   90.00
_cell.angle_beta   90.00
_cell.angle_gamma   90.00
#
_symmetry.space_group_name_H-M   'P 1'
#
loop_
_entity.id
_entity.type
_entity.pdbx_description
1 polymer ?
#
loop_
_entity_poly.entity_id
_entity_poly.type
_entity_poly.pdbx_seq_one_letter_code
_entity_poly.pdbx_strand_id
1 'polypeptide(L)'
;MRNRLEQTIWQLIEADCRREGIPIIWKKPLVRFADAVDPGFLRLRQVVDEGHHVPEDYLPGAKNVLSWFLPFQREVGENNLPGELSSRQWADAYLAANAMAARVNEQLVRYIQNELGAAAAVPVDAGMIGTEKPVSRWSQRHVAYLAGHGTFGKNNMLISDAGTVGRYYSIVTALDVVPDTPVREERCLWKKSGTCGACARHCEAGALTERGYDRFLCLAQCLKNMARYPGADVCGKCIVELPCSYGIPKTTTKE
;
A
#
# COMPACT_ATOMS: atom_id res chain seq x y z
N MET A 1 -3.47 -17.57 -13.74
CA MET A 1 -2.26 -16.78 -13.48
C MET A 1 -2.31 -16.13 -12.09
N ARG A 2 -3.32 -15.31 -11.75
CA ARG A 2 -3.44 -14.60 -10.46
C ARG A 2 -3.25 -15.52 -9.25
N ASN A 3 -4.08 -16.55 -9.08
CA ASN A 3 -3.99 -17.47 -7.94
C ASN A 3 -2.60 -18.13 -7.82
N ARG A 4 -1.94 -18.42 -8.95
CA ARG A 4 -0.58 -18.95 -8.96
C ARG A 4 0.40 -17.95 -8.39
N LEU A 5 0.29 -16.68 -8.78
CA LEU A 5 1.18 -15.60 -8.27
C LEU A 5 0.89 -15.26 -6.80
N GLU A 6 -0.37 -15.24 -6.38
CA GLU A 6 -0.72 -15.10 -4.95
C GLU A 6 -0.09 -16.20 -4.10
N GLN A 7 -0.21 -17.44 -4.56
CA GLN A 7 0.40 -18.60 -3.88
C GLN A 7 1.92 -18.51 -3.88
N THR A 8 2.53 -18.15 -5.01
CA THR A 8 3.98 -17.99 -5.12
C THR A 8 4.48 -16.89 -4.18
N ILE A 9 3.84 -15.71 -4.17
CA ILE A 9 4.22 -14.61 -3.25
C ILE A 9 4.11 -15.07 -1.81
N TRP A 10 3.04 -15.79 -1.44
CA TRP A 10 2.88 -16.30 -0.08
C TRP A 10 3.98 -17.29 0.30
N GLN A 11 4.31 -18.24 -0.59
CA GLN A 11 5.41 -19.19 -0.37
C GLN A 11 6.77 -18.48 -0.21
N LEU A 12 7.02 -17.43 -1.00
CA LEU A 12 8.24 -16.61 -0.88
C LEU A 12 8.28 -15.88 0.46
N ILE A 13 7.15 -15.32 0.92
CA ILE A 13 7.04 -14.68 2.25
C ILE A 13 7.32 -15.69 3.36
N GLU A 14 6.70 -16.87 3.33
CA GLU A 14 6.92 -17.92 4.33
C GLU A 14 8.37 -18.41 4.36
N ALA A 15 9.00 -18.54 3.19
CA ALA A 15 10.40 -18.94 3.08
C ALA A 15 11.33 -17.86 3.62
N ASP A 16 11.06 -16.59 3.32
CA ASP A 16 11.81 -15.45 3.82
C ASP A 16 11.71 -15.33 5.34
N CYS A 17 10.50 -15.42 5.88
CA CYS A 17 10.28 -15.38 7.33
C CYS A 17 11.01 -16.50 8.07
N ARG A 18 10.99 -17.73 7.53
CA ARG A 18 11.75 -18.87 8.10
C ARG A 18 13.26 -18.61 8.08
N ARG A 19 13.78 -18.07 6.96
CA ARG A 19 15.21 -17.80 6.82
C ARG A 19 15.69 -16.72 7.78
N GLU A 20 14.89 -15.66 7.94
CA GLU A 20 15.25 -14.50 8.79
C GLU A 20 14.85 -14.70 10.26
N GLY A 21 14.15 -15.80 10.63
CA GLY A 21 13.65 -16.02 11.98
C GLY A 21 12.55 -15.02 12.41
N ILE A 22 11.80 -14.49 11.46
CA ILE A 22 10.75 -13.49 11.69
C ILE A 22 9.39 -14.18 11.80
N PRO A 23 8.55 -13.86 12.80
CA PRO A 23 7.20 -14.40 12.88
C PRO A 23 6.33 -13.87 11.72
N ILE A 24 5.41 -14.69 11.24
CA ILE A 24 4.44 -14.27 10.22
C ILE A 24 3.37 -13.42 10.91
N ILE A 25 3.43 -12.11 10.70
CA ILE A 25 2.49 -11.11 11.21
C ILE A 25 1.58 -10.56 10.11
N TRP A 26 1.57 -11.20 8.96
CA TRP A 26 0.81 -10.82 7.77
C TRP A 26 -0.22 -11.89 7.42
N LYS A 27 -1.23 -11.49 6.64
CA LYS A 27 -2.18 -12.39 5.99
C LYS A 27 -1.74 -12.65 4.56
N LYS A 28 -2.37 -13.61 3.89
CA LYS A 28 -2.11 -13.88 2.47
C LYS A 28 -2.28 -12.60 1.63
N PRO A 29 -1.37 -12.36 0.67
CA PRO A 29 -1.44 -11.18 -0.17
C PRO A 29 -2.65 -11.23 -1.11
N LEU A 30 -3.15 -10.05 -1.50
CA LEU A 30 -4.09 -9.88 -2.60
C LEU A 30 -3.33 -9.41 -3.83
N VAL A 31 -3.49 -10.05 -4.98
CA VAL A 31 -2.84 -9.68 -6.24
C VAL A 31 -3.85 -9.13 -7.24
N ARG A 32 -3.47 -8.02 -7.88
CA ARG A 32 -4.21 -7.37 -8.96
C ARG A 32 -3.24 -6.92 -10.05
N PHE A 33 -3.77 -6.66 -11.23
CA PHE A 33 -2.99 -6.22 -12.38
C PHE A 33 -3.56 -4.92 -12.95
N ALA A 34 -2.71 -3.91 -13.13
CA ALA A 34 -3.05 -2.75 -13.94
C ALA A 34 -2.50 -2.95 -15.37
N ASP A 35 -3.23 -2.46 -16.37
CA ASP A 35 -2.69 -2.32 -17.72
C ASP A 35 -1.53 -1.32 -17.70
N ALA A 36 -0.36 -1.70 -18.18
CA ALA A 36 0.82 -0.84 -18.18
C ALA A 36 0.66 0.43 -19.04
N VAL A 37 -0.26 0.40 -20.01
CA VAL A 37 -0.58 1.56 -20.87
C VAL A 37 -1.82 2.34 -20.43
N ASP A 38 -2.40 2.03 -19.25
CA ASP A 38 -3.53 2.79 -18.71
C ASP A 38 -3.16 4.28 -18.60
N PRO A 39 -3.96 5.19 -19.22
CA PRO A 39 -3.70 6.63 -19.16
C PRO A 39 -3.71 7.19 -17.73
N GLY A 40 -4.24 6.43 -16.78
CA GLY A 40 -4.14 6.73 -15.35
C GLY A 40 -2.70 6.92 -14.87
N PHE A 41 -1.73 6.16 -15.39
CA PHE A 41 -0.32 6.33 -15.02
C PHE A 41 0.21 7.72 -15.39
N LEU A 42 -0.13 8.25 -16.57
CA LEU A 42 0.25 9.61 -16.98
C LEU A 42 -0.45 10.67 -16.10
N ARG A 43 -1.69 10.43 -15.67
CA ARG A 43 -2.41 11.34 -14.76
C ARG A 43 -1.75 11.44 -13.39
N LEU A 44 -0.97 10.45 -12.97
CA LEU A 44 -0.25 10.51 -11.69
C LEU A 44 0.79 11.63 -11.67
N ARG A 45 1.28 12.08 -12.84
CA ARG A 45 2.13 13.29 -12.95
C ARG A 45 1.40 14.56 -12.50
N GLN A 46 0.08 14.62 -12.62
CA GLN A 46 -0.74 15.74 -12.15
C GLN A 46 -1.21 15.55 -10.70
N VAL A 47 -1.49 14.32 -10.29
CA VAL A 47 -2.11 14.00 -9.00
C VAL A 47 -1.07 13.83 -7.88
N VAL A 48 0.08 13.24 -8.19
CA VAL A 48 1.13 12.92 -7.22
C VAL A 48 2.29 13.90 -7.35
N ASP A 49 2.98 13.86 -8.47
CA ASP A 49 4.16 14.69 -8.78
C ASP A 49 4.47 14.66 -10.29
N GLU A 50 4.91 15.78 -10.86
CA GLU A 50 5.29 15.89 -12.28
C GLU A 50 6.36 14.88 -12.71
N GLY A 51 7.23 14.48 -11.79
CA GLY A 51 8.26 13.46 -11.98
C GLY A 51 7.78 12.03 -11.74
N HIS A 52 6.46 11.79 -11.60
CA HIS A 52 5.97 10.43 -11.41
C HIS A 52 6.26 9.57 -12.65
N HIS A 53 6.91 8.43 -12.43
CA HIS A 53 7.26 7.49 -13.48
C HIS A 53 6.03 6.74 -14.01
N VAL A 54 6.14 6.22 -15.22
CA VAL A 54 5.18 5.29 -15.83
C VAL A 54 5.83 3.91 -15.97
N PRO A 55 5.06 2.84 -16.21
CA PRO A 55 5.63 1.47 -16.31
C PRO A 55 6.75 1.33 -17.33
N GLU A 56 6.67 2.04 -18.46
CA GLU A 56 7.67 2.03 -19.53
C GLU A 56 9.04 2.55 -19.07
N ASP A 57 9.09 3.44 -18.06
CA ASP A 57 10.35 3.97 -17.51
C ASP A 57 11.17 2.88 -16.78
N TYR A 58 10.51 1.81 -16.31
CA TYR A 58 11.17 0.69 -15.61
C TYR A 58 11.37 -0.54 -16.49
N LEU A 59 10.47 -0.77 -17.43
CA LEU A 59 10.49 -1.91 -18.32
C LEU A 59 9.94 -1.53 -19.69
N PRO A 60 10.79 -1.27 -20.69
CA PRO A 60 10.35 -1.09 -22.06
C PRO A 60 9.55 -2.29 -22.56
N GLY A 61 8.38 -2.04 -23.13
CA GLY A 61 7.45 -3.09 -23.57
C GLY A 61 6.67 -3.74 -22.42
N ALA A 62 6.55 -3.08 -21.27
CA ALA A 62 5.69 -3.53 -20.19
C ALA A 62 4.24 -3.70 -20.66
N LYS A 63 3.61 -4.81 -20.28
CA LYS A 63 2.19 -5.10 -20.56
C LYS A 63 1.31 -4.87 -19.33
N ASN A 64 1.82 -5.22 -18.16
CA ASN A 64 1.09 -5.15 -16.91
C ASN A 64 1.94 -4.64 -15.76
N VAL A 65 1.28 -4.05 -14.76
CA VAL A 65 1.84 -3.84 -13.43
C VAL A 65 1.14 -4.79 -12.47
N LEU A 66 1.89 -5.79 -11.97
CA LEU A 66 1.46 -6.63 -10.86
C LEU A 66 1.53 -5.80 -9.59
N SER A 67 0.40 -5.55 -8.96
CA SER A 67 0.30 -4.92 -7.65
C SER A 67 -0.16 -5.94 -6.62
N TRP A 68 0.50 -5.97 -5.46
CA TRP A 68 0.10 -6.84 -4.38
C TRP A 68 -0.01 -6.09 -3.06
N PHE A 69 -1.09 -6.39 -2.33
CA PHE A 69 -1.36 -5.85 -1.01
C PHE A 69 -1.03 -6.91 0.04
N LEU A 70 -0.26 -6.52 1.04
CA LEU A 70 0.10 -7.35 2.19
C LEU A 70 -0.69 -6.88 3.41
N PRO A 71 -1.84 -7.51 3.73
CA PRO A 71 -2.59 -7.16 4.93
C PRO A 71 -1.84 -7.60 6.18
N PHE A 72 -1.82 -6.76 7.22
CA PHE A 72 -1.29 -7.12 8.52
C PHE A 72 -2.34 -7.87 9.35
N GLN A 73 -1.89 -8.71 10.26
CA GLN A 73 -2.75 -9.31 11.27
C GLN A 73 -3.33 -8.21 12.18
N ARG A 74 -4.51 -8.48 12.76
CA ARG A 74 -5.26 -7.48 13.53
C ARG A 74 -4.47 -7.00 14.74
N GLU A 75 -3.78 -7.90 15.41
CA GLU A 75 -3.01 -7.65 16.63
C GLU A 75 -1.90 -6.60 16.42
N VAL A 76 -1.35 -6.53 15.21
CA VAL A 76 -0.34 -5.51 14.86
C VAL A 76 -0.95 -4.12 14.83
N GLY A 77 -2.18 -3.99 14.30
CA GLY A 77 -2.90 -2.72 14.22
C GLY A 77 -3.45 -2.28 15.58
N GLU A 78 -4.09 -3.17 16.34
CA GLU A 78 -4.70 -2.87 17.65
C GLU A 78 -3.68 -2.23 18.61
N ASN A 79 -2.45 -2.75 18.64
CA ASN A 79 -1.39 -2.21 19.48
C ASN A 79 -0.90 -0.81 19.05
N ASN A 80 -1.29 -0.32 17.88
CA ASN A 80 -0.87 1.00 17.39
C ASN A 80 -1.84 2.13 17.77
N LEU A 81 -2.99 1.84 18.39
CA LEU A 81 -3.96 2.88 18.73
C LEU A 81 -3.54 3.77 19.91
N PRO A 82 -3.03 3.24 21.04
CA PRO A 82 -2.69 4.06 22.20
C PRO A 82 -1.52 5.01 21.98
N GLY A 83 -1.55 6.16 22.65
CA GLY A 83 -0.44 7.13 22.71
C GLY A 83 -0.26 7.98 21.46
N GLU A 84 0.56 9.03 21.59
CA GLU A 84 0.84 9.99 20.51
C GLU A 84 1.68 9.37 19.37
N LEU A 85 2.69 8.57 19.70
CA LEU A 85 3.58 7.93 18.73
C LEU A 85 3.05 6.56 18.30
N SER A 86 3.56 6.04 17.19
CA SER A 86 3.32 4.65 16.82
C SER A 86 3.86 3.69 17.89
N SER A 87 3.23 2.53 18.03
CA SER A 87 3.76 1.49 18.90
C SER A 87 5.08 0.92 18.36
N ARG A 88 5.90 0.37 19.24
CA ARG A 88 7.12 -0.34 18.85
C ARG A 88 6.79 -1.48 17.87
N GLN A 89 5.75 -2.25 18.15
CA GLN A 89 5.32 -3.36 17.31
C GLN A 89 4.93 -2.90 15.90
N TRP A 90 4.25 -1.74 15.78
CA TRP A 90 3.89 -1.17 14.48
C TRP A 90 5.13 -0.73 13.69
N ALA A 91 6.08 -0.08 14.36
CA ALA A 91 7.34 0.33 13.74
C ALA A 91 8.16 -0.87 13.26
N ASP A 92 8.28 -1.91 14.09
CA ASP A 92 9.00 -3.15 13.75
C ASP A 92 8.30 -3.88 12.59
N ALA A 93 6.96 -3.96 12.60
CA ALA A 93 6.18 -4.56 11.52
C ALA A 93 6.36 -3.80 10.19
N TYR A 94 6.44 -2.47 10.24
CA TYR A 94 6.73 -1.63 9.08
C TYR A 94 8.10 -1.93 8.48
N LEU A 95 9.15 -1.95 9.31
CA LEU A 95 10.52 -2.23 8.87
C LEU A 95 10.64 -3.66 8.32
N ALA A 96 10.10 -4.63 9.04
CA ALA A 96 10.12 -6.03 8.62
C ALA A 96 9.38 -6.25 7.28
N ALA A 97 8.21 -5.63 7.10
CA ALA A 97 7.43 -5.74 5.86
C ALA A 97 8.19 -5.15 4.66
N ASN A 98 8.85 -4.00 4.83
CA ASN A 98 9.61 -3.37 3.74
C ASN A 98 10.85 -4.21 3.37
N ALA A 99 11.61 -4.66 4.35
CA ALA A 99 12.80 -5.49 4.12
C ALA A 99 12.42 -6.84 3.47
N MET A 100 11.38 -7.50 3.97
CA MET A 100 10.87 -8.74 3.41
C MET A 100 10.37 -8.54 1.97
N ALA A 101 9.57 -7.50 1.71
CA ALA A 101 9.02 -7.25 0.38
C ALA A 101 10.10 -6.92 -0.66
N ALA A 102 11.18 -6.26 -0.29
CA ALA A 102 12.33 -6.04 -1.18
C ALA A 102 12.89 -7.38 -1.67
N ARG A 103 13.18 -8.31 -0.74
CA ARG A 103 13.71 -9.63 -1.06
C ARG A 103 12.71 -10.51 -1.84
N VAL A 104 11.43 -10.44 -1.47
CA VAL A 104 10.35 -11.17 -2.16
C VAL A 104 10.17 -10.65 -3.58
N ASN A 105 10.18 -9.34 -3.80
CA ASN A 105 10.07 -8.76 -5.14
C ASN A 105 11.22 -9.19 -6.06
N GLU A 106 12.45 -9.22 -5.56
CA GLU A 106 13.60 -9.74 -6.33
C GLU A 106 13.42 -11.20 -6.73
N GLN A 107 12.95 -12.04 -5.80
CA GLN A 107 12.69 -13.46 -6.07
C GLN A 107 11.51 -13.63 -7.02
N LEU A 108 10.48 -12.80 -6.90
CA LEU A 108 9.32 -12.82 -7.78
C LEU A 108 9.68 -12.39 -9.21
N VAL A 109 10.56 -11.41 -9.38
CA VAL A 109 11.11 -11.05 -10.69
C VAL A 109 11.82 -12.25 -11.31
N ARG A 110 12.71 -12.90 -10.57
CA ARG A 110 13.40 -14.12 -11.06
C ARG A 110 12.41 -15.24 -11.42
N TYR A 111 11.38 -15.44 -10.60
CA TYR A 111 10.34 -16.42 -10.89
C TYR A 111 9.58 -16.09 -12.18
N ILE A 112 9.19 -14.83 -12.37
CA ILE A 112 8.50 -14.39 -13.59
C ILE A 112 9.39 -14.60 -14.83
N GLN A 113 10.67 -14.27 -14.73
CA GLN A 113 11.62 -14.44 -15.83
C GLN A 113 11.88 -15.90 -16.17
N ASN A 114 12.17 -16.72 -15.17
CA ASN A 114 12.64 -18.09 -15.38
C ASN A 114 11.47 -19.10 -15.58
N GLU A 115 10.38 -18.94 -14.83
CA GLU A 115 9.30 -19.93 -14.82
C GLU A 115 8.09 -19.49 -15.67
N LEU A 116 7.95 -18.18 -15.94
CA LEU A 116 6.85 -17.67 -16.74
C LEU A 116 7.32 -17.08 -18.08
N GLY A 117 8.63 -16.99 -18.31
CA GLY A 117 9.23 -16.56 -19.57
C GLY A 117 8.95 -15.11 -19.94
N ALA A 118 8.68 -14.23 -18.97
CA ALA A 118 8.34 -12.83 -19.20
C ALA A 118 9.34 -11.90 -18.51
N ALA A 119 9.66 -10.77 -19.15
CA ALA A 119 10.47 -9.73 -18.51
C ALA A 119 9.72 -9.12 -17.31
N ALA A 120 10.46 -8.75 -16.28
CA ALA A 120 9.94 -8.09 -15.10
C ALA A 120 11.01 -7.21 -14.45
N ALA A 121 10.56 -6.13 -13.79
CA ALA A 121 11.41 -5.20 -13.07
C ALA A 121 10.74 -4.70 -11.79
N VAL A 122 11.53 -4.47 -10.74
CA VAL A 122 11.06 -3.83 -9.51
C VAL A 122 11.16 -2.31 -9.68
N PRO A 123 10.08 -1.55 -9.47
CA PRO A 123 10.17 -0.09 -9.42
C PRO A 123 10.97 0.36 -8.19
N VAL A 124 12.14 0.97 -8.41
CA VAL A 124 13.08 1.32 -7.34
C VAL A 124 12.79 2.66 -6.65
N ASP A 125 12.00 3.54 -7.27
CA ASP A 125 11.74 4.90 -6.81
C ASP A 125 10.43 5.04 -6.01
N ALA A 126 10.05 3.97 -5.29
CA ALA A 126 8.83 3.98 -4.48
C ALA A 126 8.96 4.78 -3.17
N GLY A 127 10.15 5.21 -2.80
CA GLY A 127 10.41 6.04 -1.64
C GLY A 127 9.97 7.50 -1.78
N MET A 128 9.97 8.22 -0.68
CA MET A 128 9.72 9.66 -0.65
C MET A 128 10.97 10.42 -1.13
N ILE A 129 10.78 11.46 -1.99
CA ILE A 129 11.90 12.22 -2.60
C ILE A 129 12.55 13.19 -1.60
N GLY A 130 11.96 13.45 -0.46
CA GLY A 130 12.52 14.35 0.54
C GLY A 130 11.46 14.96 1.45
N THR A 131 11.91 15.74 2.43
CA THR A 131 11.03 16.34 3.42
C THR A 131 10.38 17.65 2.94
N GLU A 132 11.03 18.36 2.03
CA GLU A 132 10.50 19.61 1.45
C GLU A 132 9.34 19.34 0.47
N LYS A 133 9.40 18.23 -0.26
CA LYS A 133 8.36 17.79 -1.18
C LYS A 133 8.07 16.29 -0.90
N PRO A 134 7.18 15.99 0.07
CA PRO A 134 6.90 14.60 0.46
C PRO A 134 6.02 13.88 -0.57
N VAL A 135 6.61 13.56 -1.69
CA VAL A 135 6.02 12.86 -2.83
C VAL A 135 6.87 11.66 -3.21
N SER A 136 6.34 10.78 -4.03
CA SER A 136 7.03 9.60 -4.53
C SER A 136 6.99 9.59 -6.05
N ARG A 137 8.08 9.19 -6.70
CA ARG A 137 8.11 8.97 -8.15
C ARG A 137 7.37 7.71 -8.59
N TRP A 138 7.11 6.80 -7.66
CA TRP A 138 6.28 5.62 -7.87
C TRP A 138 5.38 5.38 -6.66
N SER A 139 4.18 5.93 -6.70
CA SER A 139 3.23 5.83 -5.59
C SER A 139 2.51 4.50 -5.57
N GLN A 140 2.96 3.57 -4.74
CA GLN A 140 2.38 2.23 -4.61
C GLN A 140 0.84 2.23 -4.40
N ARG A 141 0.30 3.19 -3.66
CA ARG A 141 -1.15 3.30 -3.43
C ARG A 141 -1.93 3.71 -4.67
N HIS A 142 -1.38 4.61 -5.49
CA HIS A 142 -2.02 5.02 -6.74
C HIS A 142 -1.91 3.92 -7.80
N VAL A 143 -0.77 3.23 -7.85
CA VAL A 143 -0.60 2.03 -8.68
C VAL A 143 -1.62 0.96 -8.29
N ALA A 144 -1.78 0.71 -6.99
CA ALA A 144 -2.79 -0.24 -6.48
C ALA A 144 -4.23 0.19 -6.80
N TYR A 145 -4.52 1.50 -6.82
CA TYR A 145 -5.81 2.02 -7.28
C TYR A 145 -6.06 1.69 -8.76
N LEU A 146 -5.07 1.94 -9.62
CA LEU A 146 -5.16 1.62 -11.05
C LEU A 146 -5.29 0.10 -11.28
N ALA A 147 -4.65 -0.70 -10.44
CA ALA A 147 -4.79 -2.16 -10.46
C ALA A 147 -6.11 -2.68 -9.87
N GLY A 148 -7.01 -1.82 -9.39
CA GLY A 148 -8.33 -2.24 -8.91
C GLY A 148 -8.35 -2.82 -7.50
N HIS A 149 -7.39 -2.50 -6.63
CA HIS A 149 -7.44 -2.96 -5.24
C HIS A 149 -8.56 -2.30 -4.42
N GLY A 150 -8.98 -1.07 -4.77
CA GLY A 150 -10.03 -0.38 -4.03
C GLY A 150 -10.13 1.12 -4.30
N THR A 151 -10.70 1.87 -3.37
CA THR A 151 -10.87 3.32 -3.46
C THR A 151 -10.18 4.05 -2.31
N PHE A 152 -9.76 5.30 -2.55
CA PHE A 152 -9.09 6.10 -1.53
C PHE A 152 -10.07 6.57 -0.45
N GLY A 153 -9.75 6.31 0.81
CA GLY A 153 -10.45 6.90 1.95
C GLY A 153 -10.17 8.39 2.16
N LYS A 154 -10.91 9.01 3.09
CA LYS A 154 -10.66 10.39 3.57
C LYS A 154 -9.22 10.56 4.10
N ASN A 155 -8.65 9.51 4.66
CA ASN A 155 -7.28 9.47 5.19
C ASN A 155 -6.20 9.29 4.11
N ASN A 156 -6.54 9.40 2.83
CA ASN A 156 -5.63 9.19 1.71
C ASN A 156 -4.98 7.79 1.67
N MET A 157 -5.62 6.81 2.31
CA MET A 157 -5.23 5.39 2.24
C MET A 157 -6.23 4.62 1.39
N LEU A 158 -5.75 3.60 0.67
CA LEU A 158 -6.58 2.79 -0.22
C LEU A 158 -7.31 1.72 0.60
N ILE A 159 -8.62 1.65 0.48
CA ILE A 159 -9.48 0.65 1.13
C ILE A 159 -9.61 -0.54 0.19
N SER A 160 -8.85 -1.59 0.46
CA SER A 160 -8.91 -2.86 -0.28
C SER A 160 -10.05 -3.76 0.23
N ASP A 161 -10.20 -4.95 -0.38
CA ASP A 161 -11.09 -6.00 0.11
C ASP A 161 -10.70 -6.46 1.52
N ALA A 162 -9.42 -6.36 1.88
CA ALA A 162 -8.88 -6.67 3.22
C ALA A 162 -8.70 -5.41 4.10
N GLY A 163 -9.24 -4.27 3.71
CA GLY A 163 -9.15 -3.01 4.45
C GLY A 163 -7.91 -2.19 4.12
N THR A 164 -7.51 -1.35 5.10
CA THR A 164 -6.41 -0.37 4.94
C THR A 164 -5.14 -0.76 5.69
N VAL A 165 -5.21 -1.68 6.65
CA VAL A 165 -4.07 -2.08 7.50
C VAL A 165 -3.18 -3.04 6.75
N GLY A 166 -2.12 -2.53 6.16
CA GLY A 166 -1.18 -3.29 5.33
C GLY A 166 -0.34 -2.40 4.44
N ARG A 167 0.37 -3.02 3.49
CA ARG A 167 1.25 -2.32 2.56
C ARG A 167 1.06 -2.79 1.13
N TYR A 168 1.28 -1.88 0.19
CA TYR A 168 1.23 -2.15 -1.24
C TYR A 168 2.63 -2.21 -1.82
N TYR A 169 2.83 -3.15 -2.72
CA TYR A 169 4.05 -3.35 -3.50
C TYR A 169 3.68 -3.65 -4.95
N SER A 170 4.63 -3.52 -5.86
CA SER A 170 4.39 -3.81 -7.26
C SER A 170 5.63 -4.26 -8.02
N ILE A 171 5.39 -4.90 -9.15
CA ILE A 171 6.38 -5.29 -10.16
C ILE A 171 5.81 -4.88 -11.52
N VAL A 172 6.63 -4.25 -12.34
CA VAL A 172 6.33 -4.00 -13.75
C VAL A 172 6.71 -5.24 -14.56
N THR A 173 5.85 -5.70 -15.46
CA THR A 173 6.09 -6.97 -16.17
C THR A 173 5.53 -6.98 -17.59
N ALA A 174 6.17 -7.79 -18.43
CA ALA A 174 5.69 -8.13 -19.78
C ALA A 174 4.74 -9.36 -19.79
N LEU A 175 4.29 -9.84 -18.62
CA LEU A 175 3.29 -10.90 -18.56
C LEU A 175 2.02 -10.46 -19.29
N ASP A 176 1.52 -11.35 -20.13
CA ASP A 176 0.25 -11.16 -20.84
C ASP A 176 -0.90 -11.70 -19.98
N VAL A 177 -1.45 -10.84 -19.15
CA VAL A 177 -2.54 -11.15 -18.22
C VAL A 177 -3.65 -10.11 -18.43
N VAL A 178 -4.90 -10.54 -18.42
CA VAL A 178 -6.03 -9.59 -18.47
C VAL A 178 -5.98 -8.71 -17.22
N PRO A 179 -5.84 -7.39 -17.37
CA PRO A 179 -5.77 -6.46 -16.25
C PRO A 179 -7.09 -6.38 -15.51
N ASP A 180 -7.03 -6.04 -14.23
CA ASP A 180 -8.20 -5.67 -13.45
C ASP A 180 -8.64 -4.24 -13.80
N THR A 181 -9.89 -3.94 -13.54
CA THR A 181 -10.41 -2.58 -13.68
C THR A 181 -10.44 -1.86 -12.34
N PRO A 182 -10.16 -0.55 -12.30
CA PRO A 182 -10.30 0.25 -11.09
C PRO A 182 -11.71 0.11 -10.48
N VAL A 183 -11.76 -0.04 -9.15
CA VAL A 183 -13.03 -0.11 -8.41
C VAL A 183 -13.74 1.24 -8.51
N ARG A 184 -14.99 1.24 -8.99
CA ARG A 184 -15.80 2.46 -9.14
C ARG A 184 -16.67 2.76 -7.93
N GLU A 185 -17.08 1.72 -7.19
CA GLU A 185 -17.90 1.89 -6.01
C GLU A 185 -17.08 2.51 -4.87
N GLU A 186 -17.52 3.68 -4.38
CA GLU A 186 -16.86 4.36 -3.27
C GLU A 186 -16.99 3.55 -1.98
N ARG A 187 -15.85 3.17 -1.40
CA ARG A 187 -15.78 2.35 -0.19
C ARG A 187 -15.71 3.17 1.10
N CYS A 188 -15.30 4.44 1.02
CA CYS A 188 -15.19 5.30 2.19
C CYS A 188 -16.57 5.83 2.62
N LEU A 189 -17.05 5.49 3.79
CA LEU A 189 -18.34 5.95 4.31
C LEU A 189 -18.43 7.48 4.41
N TRP A 190 -17.33 8.17 4.71
CA TRP A 190 -17.29 9.63 4.68
C TRP A 190 -17.56 10.18 3.30
N LYS A 191 -16.89 9.66 2.27
CA LYS A 191 -17.08 10.13 0.88
C LYS A 191 -18.44 9.73 0.31
N LYS A 192 -18.93 8.54 0.70
CA LYS A 192 -20.21 8.00 0.23
C LYS A 192 -21.40 8.71 0.85
N SER A 193 -21.36 9.04 2.13
CA SER A 193 -22.54 9.52 2.89
C SER A 193 -22.25 10.52 4.01
N GLY A 194 -21.01 10.91 4.23
CA GLY A 194 -20.63 11.81 5.34
C GLY A 194 -20.71 11.19 6.75
N THR A 195 -21.07 9.91 6.86
CA THR A 195 -21.44 9.28 8.14
C THR A 195 -20.27 8.78 8.99
N CYS A 196 -19.04 8.89 8.49
CA CYS A 196 -17.84 8.45 9.23
C CYS A 196 -16.98 9.67 9.61
N GLY A 197 -15.72 9.53 9.83
CA GLY A 197 -14.76 10.57 10.24
C GLY A 197 -13.80 10.04 11.29
N ALA A 198 -13.88 8.72 11.56
CA ALA A 198 -13.08 8.08 12.59
C ALA A 198 -11.57 8.28 12.36
N CYS A 199 -11.11 8.22 11.11
CA CYS A 199 -9.69 8.45 10.77
C CYS A 199 -9.20 9.87 11.13
N ALA A 200 -10.06 10.88 11.03
CA ALA A 200 -9.72 12.24 11.45
C ALA A 200 -9.59 12.36 12.98
N ARG A 201 -10.46 11.66 13.73
CA ARG A 201 -10.38 11.61 15.19
C ARG A 201 -9.16 10.85 15.72
N HIS A 202 -8.65 9.87 14.95
CA HIS A 202 -7.43 9.12 15.28
C HIS A 202 -6.14 9.80 14.78
N CYS A 203 -6.24 10.95 14.10
CA CYS A 203 -5.09 11.64 13.56
C CYS A 203 -4.43 12.52 14.61
N GLU A 204 -3.43 12.02 15.32
CA GLU A 204 -2.67 12.73 16.36
C GLU A 204 -2.00 14.02 15.83
N ALA A 205 -1.67 14.05 14.53
CA ALA A 205 -1.05 15.22 13.89
C ALA A 205 -2.06 16.31 13.51
N GLY A 206 -3.38 16.07 13.62
CA GLY A 206 -4.39 16.97 13.06
C GLY A 206 -4.33 17.13 11.54
N ALA A 207 -3.63 16.24 10.84
CA ALA A 207 -3.42 16.33 9.40
C ALA A 207 -4.67 16.03 8.57
N LEU A 208 -5.70 15.42 9.19
CA LEU A 208 -6.96 15.08 8.54
C LEU A 208 -8.06 15.97 9.06
N THR A 209 -8.45 16.96 8.27
CA THR A 209 -9.51 17.92 8.58
C THR A 209 -10.73 17.70 7.67
N GLU A 210 -11.81 18.41 7.92
CA GLU A 210 -12.95 18.47 6.99
C GLU A 210 -12.56 19.05 5.64
N ARG A 211 -11.59 19.97 5.62
CA ARG A 211 -11.10 20.68 4.42
C ARG A 211 -10.15 19.85 3.57
N GLY A 212 -9.59 18.74 4.10
CA GLY A 212 -8.67 17.89 3.36
C GLY A 212 -7.57 17.25 4.20
N TYR A 213 -6.49 16.88 3.53
CA TYR A 213 -5.32 16.21 4.08
C TYR A 213 -4.08 17.08 3.94
N ASP A 214 -3.47 17.42 5.08
CA ASP A 214 -2.19 18.11 5.15
C ASP A 214 -1.05 17.09 5.23
N ARG A 215 -0.33 16.94 4.12
CA ARG A 215 0.79 15.99 4.01
C ARG A 215 2.00 16.37 4.86
N PHE A 216 2.21 17.66 5.13
CA PHE A 216 3.35 18.12 5.92
C PHE A 216 3.15 17.86 7.40
N LEU A 217 1.96 18.10 7.94
CA LEU A 217 1.62 17.70 9.32
C LEU A 217 1.71 16.18 9.49
N CYS A 218 1.24 15.40 8.51
CA CYS A 218 1.37 13.96 8.53
C CYS A 218 2.84 13.51 8.51
N LEU A 219 3.66 14.11 7.63
CA LEU A 219 5.10 13.82 7.58
C LEU A 219 5.79 14.16 8.89
N ALA A 220 5.51 15.33 9.47
CA ALA A 220 6.10 15.73 10.77
C ALA A 220 5.85 14.66 11.84
N GLN A 221 4.65 14.07 11.88
CA GLN A 221 4.34 12.96 12.80
C GLN A 221 5.12 11.68 12.46
N CYS A 222 5.28 11.36 11.18
CA CYS A 222 6.10 10.22 10.77
C CYS A 222 7.59 10.42 11.15
N LEU A 223 8.11 11.64 11.01
CA LEU A 223 9.49 11.97 11.42
C LEU A 223 9.69 11.90 12.94
N LYS A 224 8.70 12.30 13.75
CA LYS A 224 8.73 12.07 15.21
C LYS A 224 8.85 10.57 15.53
N ASN A 225 8.07 9.73 14.84
CA ASN A 225 8.14 8.29 15.00
C ASN A 225 9.51 7.73 14.58
N MET A 226 10.06 8.22 13.46
CA MET A 226 11.38 7.82 12.98
C MET A 226 12.50 8.23 13.94
N ALA A 227 12.39 9.37 14.62
CA ALA A 227 13.33 9.78 15.67
C ALA A 227 13.28 8.83 16.88
N ARG A 228 12.11 8.25 17.18
CA ARG A 228 11.94 7.27 18.27
C ARG A 228 12.33 5.85 17.85
N TYR A 229 12.06 5.49 16.59
CA TYR A 229 12.32 4.18 15.99
C TYR A 229 13.06 4.37 14.66
N PRO A 230 14.40 4.37 14.67
CA PRO A 230 15.22 4.67 13.49
C PRO A 230 14.82 3.86 12.25
N GLY A 231 14.61 4.56 11.13
CA GLY A 231 14.17 3.96 9.87
C GLY A 231 12.65 3.78 9.71
N ALA A 232 11.86 3.93 10.78
CA ALA A 232 10.41 3.76 10.74
C ALA A 232 9.69 5.11 10.56
N ASP A 233 9.70 5.65 9.35
CA ASP A 233 8.97 6.87 8.95
C ASP A 233 7.46 6.60 8.78
N VAL A 234 6.84 6.05 9.79
CA VAL A 234 5.44 5.58 9.78
C VAL A 234 4.69 6.03 11.02
N CYS A 235 3.41 6.32 10.88
CA CYS A 235 2.48 6.61 11.99
C CYS A 235 1.37 5.55 12.07
N GLY A 236 0.51 5.44 11.08
CA GLY A 236 -0.55 4.43 11.00
C GLY A 236 -1.78 4.67 11.88
N LYS A 237 -1.84 5.71 12.72
CA LYS A 237 -2.98 5.98 13.61
C LYS A 237 -4.31 6.09 12.85
N CYS A 238 -4.31 6.73 11.69
CA CYS A 238 -5.49 6.96 10.87
C CYS A 238 -5.95 5.75 10.04
N ILE A 239 -5.40 4.56 10.25
CA ILE A 239 -5.81 3.33 9.55
C ILE A 239 -6.14 2.17 10.49
N VAL A 240 -5.89 2.29 11.80
CA VAL A 240 -6.13 1.22 12.77
C VAL A 240 -7.42 1.48 13.54
N GLU A 241 -8.12 0.39 13.89
CA GLU A 241 -9.39 0.39 14.64
C GLU A 241 -10.47 1.32 14.06
N LEU A 242 -10.57 1.32 12.71
CA LEU A 242 -11.59 2.02 11.95
C LEU A 242 -12.53 1.02 11.26
N PRO A 243 -13.72 1.45 10.83
CA PRO A 243 -14.61 0.60 10.05
C PRO A 243 -13.96 0.01 8.78
N CYS A 244 -12.95 0.69 8.21
CA CYS A 244 -12.22 0.27 7.02
C CYS A 244 -10.85 -0.37 7.30
N SER A 245 -10.49 -0.66 8.55
CA SER A 245 -9.15 -1.18 8.89
C SER A 245 -8.89 -2.57 8.32
N TYR A 246 -9.86 -3.48 8.44
CA TYR A 246 -9.67 -4.91 8.14
C TYR A 246 -10.68 -5.46 7.12
N GLY A 247 -11.30 -4.58 6.33
CA GLY A 247 -12.26 -4.94 5.29
C GLY A 247 -12.97 -3.72 4.73
N ILE A 248 -13.91 -3.95 3.82
CA ILE A 248 -14.78 -2.91 3.28
C ILE A 248 -15.77 -2.51 4.39
N PRO A 249 -15.85 -1.21 4.75
CA PRO A 249 -16.74 -0.76 5.80
C PRO A 249 -18.21 -0.96 5.41
N LYS A 250 -19.00 -1.47 6.35
CA LYS A 250 -20.45 -1.62 6.16
C LYS A 250 -21.17 -0.38 6.68
N THR A 251 -22.16 0.08 5.94
CA THR A 251 -23.15 1.04 6.48
C THR A 251 -23.89 0.37 7.62
N THR A 252 -23.68 0.82 8.85
CA THR A 252 -24.60 0.48 9.94
C THR A 252 -25.91 1.22 9.67
N THR A 253 -26.90 0.54 9.12
CA THR A 253 -28.29 0.95 9.26
C THR A 253 -28.56 0.98 10.77
N LYS A 254 -28.74 2.19 11.33
CA LYS A 254 -29.39 2.29 12.64
C LYS A 254 -30.81 1.77 12.43
N GLU A 255 -31.11 0.56 12.95
CA GLU A 255 -32.47 0.16 13.25
C GLU A 255 -33.07 1.09 14.29
#